data_d2a6a0f5558893edb2fd7e3048e2fcb2
#
_entry.id   d2a6a0f5558893edb2fd7e3048e2fcb2
#
_cell.length_a   1.000
_cell.length_b   1.000
_cell.length_c   1.000
_cell.angle_alpha   90.00
_cell.angle_beta   90.00
_cell.angle_gamma   90.00
#
_symmetry.space_group_name_H-M   'P 1'
#
loop_
_entity.id
_entity.type
_entity.pdbx_description
1 polymer ?
#
loop_
_entity_poly.entity_id
_entity_poly.type
_entity_poly.pdbx_seq_one_letter_code
_entity_poly.pdbx_strand_id
1 'polypeptide(L)'
;MGTEICKLFDKKMKIIGITGGIGSGKTKALNFFKSKNIPCYEADKRAKDLLNSETELINIIKSFFGQKIYNKSGIDSNALGSIIFNNKKALEIVNKSVHPFVNSDFNKFINNQKAEIIFYESAIIFEHEMQEHFDKIILLKSPIEDRINRLIKRDGFSLDEIKKRISNQFDDKDKIPLADYVVDNKLWEYTLLELEKIYLKIKDLD
;
A
#
# COMPACT_ATOMS: atom_id res chain seq x y z
N MET A 1 -2.59 23.67 1.50
CA MET A 1 -3.92 23.44 0.91
C MET A 1 -4.18 21.93 0.92
N GLY A 2 -4.71 21.39 2.01
CA GLY A 2 -4.84 19.95 2.21
C GLY A 2 -5.90 19.56 3.24
N THR A 3 -7.04 20.28 3.31
CA THR A 3 -8.03 20.05 4.39
C THR A 3 -9.48 20.13 3.93
N GLU A 4 -9.82 19.58 2.75
CA GLU A 4 -11.23 19.60 2.30
C GLU A 4 -11.72 18.27 1.68
N ILE A 5 -11.23 17.12 2.14
CA ILE A 5 -11.58 15.83 1.49
C ILE A 5 -12.60 14.99 2.28
N CYS A 6 -13.03 15.39 3.48
CA CYS A 6 -13.83 14.47 4.30
C CYS A 6 -15.00 15.11 5.06
N LYS A 7 -15.92 15.84 4.41
CA LYS A 7 -17.10 16.42 5.11
C LYS A 7 -18.42 16.35 4.34
N LEU A 8 -18.71 15.26 3.63
CA LEU A 8 -19.98 15.15 2.90
C LEU A 8 -20.75 13.83 3.08
N PHE A 9 -20.49 13.07 4.15
CA PHE A 9 -21.28 11.86 4.40
C PHE A 9 -21.81 11.83 5.83
N ASP A 10 -23.13 11.83 5.98
CA ASP A 10 -23.88 11.75 7.23
C ASP A 10 -23.76 10.40 7.97
N LYS A 11 -22.95 9.46 7.49
CA LYS A 11 -22.53 8.26 8.17
C LYS A 11 -21.01 8.16 8.04
N LYS A 12 -20.31 8.38 9.14
CA LYS A 12 -18.85 8.44 9.19
C LYS A 12 -18.22 7.13 8.75
N MET A 13 -17.95 7.01 7.44
CA MET A 13 -17.19 5.89 6.88
C MET A 13 -15.79 5.89 7.49
N LYS A 14 -15.39 4.76 8.10
CA LYS A 14 -14.06 4.58 8.68
C LYS A 14 -13.10 4.07 7.62
N ILE A 15 -11.96 4.72 7.48
CA ILE A 15 -10.89 4.30 6.56
C ILE A 15 -9.76 3.70 7.40
N ILE A 16 -9.51 2.41 7.20
CA ILE A 16 -8.53 1.66 7.97
C ILE A 16 -7.31 1.34 7.11
N GLY A 17 -6.16 1.86 7.51
CA GLY A 17 -4.89 1.57 6.85
C GLY A 17 -4.37 0.18 7.21
N ILE A 18 -3.91 -0.58 6.20
CA ILE A 18 -3.13 -1.80 6.39
C ILE A 18 -1.75 -1.57 5.80
N THR A 19 -0.73 -1.58 6.65
CA THR A 19 0.65 -1.37 6.24
C THR A 19 1.58 -2.46 6.77
N GLY A 20 2.83 -2.38 6.38
CA GLY A 20 3.88 -3.33 6.76
C GLY A 20 4.89 -3.51 5.64
N GLY A 21 6.09 -3.95 5.96
CA GLY A 21 7.15 -4.11 4.98
C GLY A 21 6.80 -5.07 3.85
N ILE A 22 7.50 -4.96 2.73
CA ILE A 22 7.35 -5.88 1.60
C ILE A 22 7.50 -7.33 2.09
N GLY A 23 6.58 -8.23 1.67
CA GLY A 23 6.58 -9.63 2.11
C GLY A 23 5.94 -9.89 3.46
N SER A 24 5.43 -8.88 4.19
CA SER A 24 4.81 -9.05 5.52
C SER A 24 3.45 -9.77 5.50
N GLY A 25 2.78 -9.86 4.35
CA GLY A 25 1.50 -10.57 4.22
C GLY A 25 0.26 -9.67 4.13
N LYS A 26 0.41 -8.37 3.88
CA LYS A 26 -0.67 -7.39 3.73
C LYS A 26 -1.78 -7.83 2.78
N THR A 27 -1.43 -8.28 1.59
CA THR A 27 -2.41 -8.74 0.58
C THR A 27 -3.24 -9.92 1.10
N LYS A 28 -2.63 -10.84 1.87
CA LYS A 28 -3.35 -11.96 2.48
C LYS A 28 -4.31 -11.48 3.56
N ALA A 29 -3.90 -10.50 4.37
CA ALA A 29 -4.76 -9.85 5.36
C ALA A 29 -5.91 -9.10 4.68
N LEU A 30 -5.63 -8.39 3.59
CA LEU A 30 -6.67 -7.70 2.83
C LEU A 30 -7.69 -8.68 2.23
N ASN A 31 -7.24 -9.83 1.72
CA ASN A 31 -8.12 -10.88 1.19
C ASN A 31 -9.04 -11.47 2.27
N PHE A 32 -8.60 -11.53 3.51
CA PHE A 32 -9.47 -11.90 4.63
C PHE A 32 -10.63 -10.90 4.79
N PHE A 33 -10.39 -9.59 4.73
CA PHE A 33 -11.48 -8.61 4.80
C PHE A 33 -12.36 -8.62 3.55
N LYS A 34 -11.80 -8.82 2.37
CA LYS A 34 -12.56 -9.02 1.12
C LYS A 34 -13.52 -10.21 1.21
N SER A 35 -13.11 -11.31 1.85
CA SER A 35 -13.96 -12.49 2.04
C SER A 35 -15.17 -12.21 2.95
N LYS A 36 -15.13 -11.13 3.73
CA LYS A 36 -16.24 -10.62 4.54
C LYS A 36 -17.08 -9.56 3.80
N ASN A 37 -16.89 -9.40 2.49
CA ASN A 37 -17.53 -8.37 1.66
C ASN A 37 -17.24 -6.92 2.11
N ILE A 38 -16.09 -6.69 2.75
CA ILE A 38 -15.67 -5.34 3.12
C ILE A 38 -14.89 -4.76 1.95
N PRO A 39 -15.21 -3.53 1.51
CA PRO A 39 -14.46 -2.86 0.45
C PRO A 39 -12.99 -2.67 0.82
N CYS A 40 -12.12 -3.02 -0.10
CA CYS A 40 -10.68 -2.97 0.10
C CYS A 40 -10.00 -2.31 -1.10
N TYR A 41 -9.17 -1.33 -0.85
CA TYR A 41 -8.39 -0.63 -1.86
C TYR A 41 -6.92 -1.04 -1.78
N GLU A 42 -6.36 -1.53 -2.87
CA GLU A 42 -4.98 -1.98 -2.98
C GLU A 42 -4.14 -0.88 -3.67
N ALA A 43 -3.61 0.08 -2.90
CA ALA A 43 -2.93 1.24 -3.47
C ALA A 43 -1.71 0.87 -4.32
N ASP A 44 -0.89 -0.07 -3.86
CA ASP A 44 0.30 -0.50 -4.61
C ASP A 44 -0.07 -1.15 -5.96
N LYS A 45 -1.18 -1.89 -6.01
CA LYS A 45 -1.70 -2.47 -7.25
C LYS A 45 -2.28 -1.40 -8.15
N ARG A 46 -3.13 -0.52 -7.60
CA ARG A 46 -3.75 0.59 -8.36
C ARG A 46 -2.71 1.53 -8.94
N ALA A 47 -1.63 1.83 -8.20
CA ALA A 47 -0.51 2.59 -8.72
C ALA A 47 0.08 1.96 -10.00
N LYS A 48 0.27 0.64 -10.03
CA LYS A 48 0.74 -0.08 -11.22
C LYS A 48 -0.27 -0.04 -12.37
N ASP A 49 -1.56 -0.18 -12.06
CA ASP A 49 -2.62 -0.11 -13.07
C ASP A 49 -2.66 1.30 -13.70
N LEU A 50 -2.59 2.36 -12.88
CA LEU A 50 -2.59 3.75 -13.33
C LEU A 50 -1.34 4.10 -14.17
N LEU A 51 -0.19 3.58 -13.83
CA LEU A 51 1.04 3.70 -14.64
C LEU A 51 0.88 3.10 -16.04
N ASN A 52 -0.11 2.24 -16.27
CA ASN A 52 -0.38 1.62 -17.58
C ASN A 52 -1.62 2.18 -18.29
N SER A 53 -2.54 2.83 -17.58
CA SER A 53 -3.83 3.24 -18.12
C SER A 53 -4.04 4.76 -18.16
N GLU A 54 -3.38 5.51 -17.26
CA GLU A 54 -3.59 6.94 -17.14
C GLU A 54 -2.62 7.69 -18.07
N THR A 55 -3.16 8.23 -19.17
CA THR A 55 -2.36 8.86 -20.24
C THR A 55 -1.49 10.00 -19.74
N GLU A 56 -2.02 10.84 -18.85
CA GLU A 56 -1.28 11.97 -18.28
C GLU A 56 -0.10 11.46 -17.45
N LEU A 57 -0.33 10.49 -16.58
CA LEU A 57 0.73 9.88 -15.75
C LEU A 57 1.81 9.21 -16.62
N ILE A 58 1.40 8.48 -17.66
CA ILE A 58 2.32 7.86 -18.63
C ILE A 58 3.23 8.92 -19.27
N ASN A 59 2.68 10.06 -19.69
CA ASN A 59 3.45 11.15 -20.28
C ASN A 59 4.42 11.79 -19.28
N ILE A 60 3.98 11.98 -18.03
CA ILE A 60 4.85 12.48 -16.95
C ILE A 60 6.03 11.52 -16.74
N ILE A 61 5.78 10.23 -16.59
CA ILE A 61 6.84 9.23 -16.36
C ILE A 61 7.80 9.17 -17.56
N LYS A 62 7.29 9.21 -18.79
CA LYS A 62 8.12 9.26 -20.00
C LYS A 62 9.00 10.50 -20.07
N SER A 63 8.51 11.65 -19.62
CA SER A 63 9.29 12.91 -19.61
C SER A 63 10.50 12.84 -18.68
N PHE A 64 10.39 12.14 -17.54
CA PHE A 64 11.48 11.99 -16.57
C PHE A 64 12.45 10.85 -16.91
N PHE A 65 11.92 9.72 -17.41
CA PHE A 65 12.67 8.47 -17.53
C PHE A 65 12.87 8.01 -18.97
N GLY A 66 12.31 8.75 -19.94
CA GLY A 66 12.44 8.47 -21.36
C GLY A 66 11.40 7.47 -21.89
N GLN A 67 11.25 7.46 -23.22
CA GLN A 67 10.25 6.62 -23.90
C GLN A 67 10.47 5.11 -23.71
N LYS A 68 11.73 4.69 -23.55
CA LYS A 68 12.12 3.28 -23.44
C LYS A 68 11.64 2.59 -22.16
N ILE A 69 11.16 3.38 -21.17
CA ILE A 69 10.57 2.82 -19.93
C ILE A 69 9.23 2.13 -20.19
N TYR A 70 8.62 2.37 -21.35
CA TYR A 70 7.39 1.71 -21.80
C TYR A 70 7.67 0.88 -23.05
N ASN A 71 7.04 -0.29 -23.12
CA ASN A 71 7.02 -1.18 -24.26
C ASN A 71 5.57 -1.46 -24.70
N LYS A 72 5.35 -2.41 -25.63
CA LYS A 72 4.02 -2.77 -26.14
C LYS A 72 3.08 -3.32 -25.05
N SER A 73 3.63 -3.84 -23.95
CA SER A 73 2.87 -4.42 -22.81
C SER A 73 2.62 -3.42 -21.69
N GLY A 74 3.07 -2.16 -21.84
CA GLY A 74 2.97 -1.12 -20.84
C GLY A 74 4.32 -0.76 -20.21
N ILE A 75 4.31 -0.30 -18.95
CA ILE A 75 5.53 0.08 -18.24
C ILE A 75 6.42 -1.15 -18.00
N ASP A 76 7.69 -1.02 -18.33
CA ASP A 76 8.70 -2.01 -17.96
C ASP A 76 9.05 -1.86 -16.47
N SER A 77 8.37 -2.66 -15.64
CA SER A 77 8.54 -2.62 -14.18
C SER A 77 9.96 -2.97 -13.74
N ASN A 78 10.70 -3.78 -14.52
CA ASN A 78 12.08 -4.12 -14.21
C ASN A 78 13.02 -2.96 -14.53
N ALA A 79 12.84 -2.33 -15.70
CA ALA A 79 13.59 -1.14 -16.09
C ALA A 79 13.35 0.01 -15.12
N LEU A 80 12.08 0.32 -14.79
CA LEU A 80 11.76 1.35 -13.80
C LEU A 80 12.32 0.98 -12.43
N GLY A 81 12.13 -0.25 -11.97
CA GLY A 81 12.64 -0.74 -10.69
C GLY A 81 14.16 -0.59 -10.58
N SER A 82 14.91 -0.94 -11.64
CA SER A 82 16.37 -0.78 -11.66
C SER A 82 16.82 0.67 -11.47
N ILE A 83 16.04 1.64 -11.95
CA ILE A 83 16.32 3.08 -11.79
C ILE A 83 15.99 3.53 -10.37
N ILE A 84 14.76 3.28 -9.92
CA ILE A 84 14.25 3.85 -8.66
C ILE A 84 14.86 3.23 -7.41
N PHE A 85 15.19 1.91 -7.43
CA PHE A 85 15.78 1.25 -6.25
C PHE A 85 17.27 1.59 -6.05
N ASN A 86 17.94 2.16 -7.05
CA ASN A 86 19.31 2.63 -6.96
C ASN A 86 19.43 4.16 -6.84
N ASN A 87 18.32 4.91 -6.94
CA ASN A 87 18.33 6.37 -6.94
C ASN A 87 17.12 6.93 -6.16
N LYS A 88 17.37 7.41 -4.94
CA LYS A 88 16.34 8.01 -4.07
C LYS A 88 15.57 9.17 -4.73
N LYS A 89 16.28 10.02 -5.50
CA LYS A 89 15.62 11.13 -6.22
C LYS A 89 14.66 10.62 -7.29
N ALA A 90 15.06 9.57 -8.03
CA ALA A 90 14.18 8.94 -9.02
C ALA A 90 12.95 8.30 -8.37
N LEU A 91 13.12 7.61 -7.24
CA LEU A 91 12.01 7.06 -6.46
C LEU A 91 11.06 8.17 -6.00
N GLU A 92 11.59 9.28 -5.50
CA GLU A 92 10.79 10.43 -5.07
C GLU A 92 10.00 11.06 -6.22
N ILE A 93 10.61 11.20 -7.40
CA ILE A 93 9.92 11.70 -8.62
C ILE A 93 8.75 10.78 -8.98
N VAL A 94 8.96 9.45 -9.01
CA VAL A 94 7.89 8.50 -9.32
C VAL A 94 6.78 8.62 -8.29
N ASN A 95 7.09 8.62 -7.00
CA ASN A 95 6.09 8.72 -5.94
C ASN A 95 5.28 10.02 -6.04
N LYS A 96 5.96 11.18 -6.19
CA LYS A 96 5.29 12.48 -6.35
C LYS A 96 4.40 12.53 -7.60
N SER A 97 4.78 11.84 -8.67
CA SER A 97 3.99 11.77 -9.89
C SER A 97 2.76 10.86 -9.75
N VAL A 98 2.90 9.71 -9.07
CA VAL A 98 1.86 8.69 -8.96
C VAL A 98 0.82 9.03 -7.89
N HIS A 99 1.22 9.57 -6.75
CA HIS A 99 0.34 9.80 -5.60
C HIS A 99 -0.93 10.60 -5.91
N PRO A 100 -0.90 11.72 -6.68
CA PRO A 100 -2.11 12.47 -7.02
C PRO A 100 -3.15 11.62 -7.75
N PHE A 101 -2.69 10.74 -8.65
CA PHE A 101 -3.58 9.85 -9.42
C PHE A 101 -4.15 8.75 -8.54
N VAL A 102 -3.36 8.16 -7.65
CA VAL A 102 -3.84 7.16 -6.67
C VAL A 102 -4.86 7.78 -5.73
N ASN A 103 -4.62 9.00 -5.24
CA ASN A 103 -5.57 9.72 -4.39
C ASN A 103 -6.88 10.01 -5.11
N SER A 104 -6.83 10.47 -6.37
CA SER A 104 -8.01 10.69 -7.19
C SER A 104 -8.80 9.39 -7.43
N ASP A 105 -8.10 8.30 -7.73
CA ASP A 105 -8.70 6.98 -7.91
C ASP A 105 -9.32 6.44 -6.61
N PHE A 106 -8.67 6.62 -5.48
CA PHE A 106 -9.20 6.25 -4.17
C PHE A 106 -10.45 7.05 -3.82
N ASN A 107 -10.48 8.35 -4.09
CA ASN A 107 -11.67 9.18 -3.89
C ASN A 107 -12.85 8.69 -4.75
N LYS A 108 -12.62 8.32 -6.01
CA LYS A 108 -13.64 7.70 -6.87
C LYS A 108 -14.10 6.36 -6.28
N PHE A 109 -13.17 5.56 -5.75
CA PHE A 109 -13.49 4.29 -5.10
C PHE A 109 -14.38 4.50 -3.87
N ILE A 110 -14.05 5.42 -2.96
CA ILE A 110 -14.84 5.75 -1.76
C ILE A 110 -16.26 6.17 -2.14
N ASN A 111 -16.39 7.09 -3.10
CA ASN A 111 -17.68 7.65 -3.51
C ASN A 111 -18.65 6.59 -4.05
N ASN A 112 -18.14 5.47 -4.51
CA ASN A 112 -18.93 4.34 -4.98
C ASN A 112 -19.26 3.29 -3.90
N GLN A 113 -18.82 3.52 -2.64
CA GLN A 113 -19.07 2.60 -1.54
C GLN A 113 -20.23 3.09 -0.66
N LYS A 114 -20.96 2.12 -0.10
CA LYS A 114 -21.98 2.36 0.95
C LYS A 114 -21.60 1.69 2.27
N ALA A 115 -20.34 1.28 2.40
CA ALA A 115 -19.85 0.56 3.56
C ALA A 115 -19.48 1.52 4.70
N GLU A 116 -19.60 1.04 5.93
CA GLU A 116 -19.19 1.79 7.13
C GLU A 116 -17.68 1.71 7.35
N ILE A 117 -17.02 0.71 6.80
CA ILE A 117 -15.57 0.47 6.94
C ILE A 117 -15.00 0.16 5.56
N ILE A 118 -13.87 0.78 5.24
CA ILE A 118 -13.04 0.50 4.07
C ILE A 118 -11.62 0.22 4.54
N PHE A 119 -10.97 -0.79 3.96
CA PHE A 119 -9.55 -1.03 4.15
C PHE A 119 -8.75 -0.46 2.97
N TYR A 120 -7.67 0.25 3.31
CA TYR A 120 -6.68 0.78 2.35
C TYR A 120 -5.33 0.10 2.60
N GLU A 121 -4.79 -0.60 1.63
CA GLU A 121 -3.51 -1.28 1.74
C GLU A 121 -2.43 -0.50 1.01
N SER A 122 -1.34 -0.19 1.73
CA SER A 122 -0.10 0.32 1.15
C SER A 122 1.10 -0.04 2.02
N ALA A 123 2.22 -0.30 1.38
CA ALA A 123 3.48 -0.61 2.06
C ALA A 123 4.17 0.63 2.66
N ILE A 124 3.74 1.84 2.27
CA ILE A 124 4.45 3.10 2.48
C ILE A 124 3.60 4.19 3.16
N ILE A 125 2.62 3.80 3.98
CA ILE A 125 1.75 4.76 4.69
C ILE A 125 2.58 5.72 5.54
N PHE A 126 3.52 5.21 6.32
CA PHE A 126 4.32 6.02 7.24
C PHE A 126 5.45 6.75 6.54
N GLU A 127 6.05 6.14 5.52
CA GLU A 127 7.11 6.74 4.71
C GLU A 127 6.65 7.99 3.96
N HIS A 128 5.34 8.13 3.74
CA HIS A 128 4.72 9.28 3.08
C HIS A 128 3.83 10.12 4.00
N GLU A 129 3.96 9.95 5.31
CA GLU A 129 3.26 10.75 6.33
C GLU A 129 1.73 10.77 6.11
N MET A 130 1.17 9.62 5.67
CA MET A 130 -0.26 9.50 5.32
C MET A 130 -1.14 9.13 6.51
N GLN A 131 -0.60 8.96 7.71
CA GLN A 131 -1.32 8.43 8.87
C GLN A 131 -2.57 9.22 9.24
N GLU A 132 -2.59 10.52 9.01
CA GLU A 132 -3.74 11.38 9.32
C GLU A 132 -4.96 11.12 8.40
N HIS A 133 -4.78 10.36 7.32
CA HIS A 133 -5.87 10.00 6.42
C HIS A 133 -6.67 8.77 6.87
N PHE A 134 -6.23 8.11 7.95
CA PHE A 134 -6.82 6.88 8.45
C PHE A 134 -7.38 7.06 9.86
N ASP A 135 -8.57 6.48 10.10
CA ASP A 135 -9.14 6.43 11.44
C ASP A 135 -8.35 5.49 12.36
N LYS A 136 -7.81 4.39 11.79
CA LYS A 136 -6.92 3.43 12.44
C LYS A 136 -5.94 2.83 11.44
N ILE A 137 -4.76 2.43 11.92
CA ILE A 137 -3.74 1.77 11.11
C ILE A 137 -3.35 0.45 11.75
N ILE A 138 -3.40 -0.62 10.94
CA ILE A 138 -2.93 -1.96 11.28
C ILE A 138 -1.56 -2.18 10.63
N LEU A 139 -0.55 -2.39 11.44
CA LEU A 139 0.79 -2.79 10.99
C LEU A 139 0.92 -4.30 11.00
N LEU A 140 1.10 -4.93 9.84
CA LEU A 140 1.52 -6.31 9.75
C LEU A 140 3.05 -6.39 9.73
N LYS A 141 3.62 -7.04 10.73
CA LYS A 141 5.06 -7.36 10.77
C LYS A 141 5.29 -8.87 10.62
N SER A 142 6.43 -9.23 10.09
CA SER A 142 6.86 -10.61 9.94
C SER A 142 8.39 -10.68 9.99
N PRO A 143 8.99 -11.77 10.51
CA PRO A 143 10.43 -11.93 10.50
C PRO A 143 11.02 -11.67 9.11
N ILE A 144 12.17 -11.03 9.08
CA ILE A 144 12.80 -10.62 7.82
C ILE A 144 13.12 -11.83 6.91
N GLU A 145 13.52 -12.94 7.49
CA GLU A 145 13.81 -14.17 6.77
C GLU A 145 12.57 -14.74 6.07
N ASP A 146 11.42 -14.74 6.77
CA ASP A 146 10.15 -15.18 6.20
C ASP A 146 9.71 -14.28 5.04
N ARG A 147 9.91 -12.96 5.19
CA ARG A 147 9.63 -11.97 4.14
C ARG A 147 10.47 -12.22 2.90
N ILE A 148 11.78 -12.44 3.08
CA ILE A 148 12.73 -12.75 2.00
C ILE A 148 12.31 -14.04 1.29
N ASN A 149 12.06 -15.12 2.04
CA ASN A 149 11.68 -16.42 1.48
C ASN A 149 10.37 -16.33 0.68
N ARG A 150 9.38 -15.57 1.18
CA ARG A 150 8.11 -15.33 0.45
C ARG A 150 8.33 -14.60 -0.86
N LEU A 151 9.21 -13.59 -0.89
CA LEU A 151 9.49 -12.78 -2.08
C LEU A 151 10.28 -13.58 -3.14
N ILE A 152 11.26 -14.37 -2.72
CA ILE A 152 11.98 -15.28 -3.64
C ILE A 152 10.98 -16.25 -4.29
N LYS A 153 10.15 -16.89 -3.47
CA LYS A 153 9.21 -17.92 -3.96
C LYS A 153 8.08 -17.34 -4.84
N ARG A 154 7.58 -16.15 -4.51
CA ARG A 154 6.43 -15.54 -5.20
C ARG A 154 6.84 -14.78 -6.45
N ASP A 155 7.90 -13.99 -6.36
CA ASP A 155 8.27 -12.98 -7.35
C ASP A 155 9.55 -13.34 -8.12
N GLY A 156 10.30 -14.35 -7.66
CA GLY A 156 11.58 -14.74 -8.26
C GLY A 156 12.69 -13.70 -8.11
N PHE A 157 12.54 -12.74 -7.17
CA PHE A 157 13.56 -11.71 -6.96
C PHE A 157 14.84 -12.31 -6.38
N SER A 158 15.97 -11.76 -6.82
CA SER A 158 17.26 -12.01 -6.19
C SER A 158 17.32 -11.40 -4.78
N LEU A 159 18.20 -11.94 -3.94
CA LEU A 159 18.39 -11.43 -2.58
C LEU A 159 18.78 -9.94 -2.56
N ASP A 160 19.58 -9.50 -3.54
CA ASP A 160 20.01 -8.11 -3.64
C ASP A 160 18.85 -7.16 -4.01
N GLU A 161 17.97 -7.57 -4.93
CA GLU A 161 16.77 -6.81 -5.25
C GLU A 161 15.83 -6.69 -4.04
N ILE A 162 15.68 -7.77 -3.29
CA ILE A 162 14.86 -7.77 -2.07
C ILE A 162 15.45 -6.83 -1.01
N LYS A 163 16.75 -6.90 -0.76
CA LYS A 163 17.43 -6.00 0.19
C LYS A 163 17.27 -4.53 -0.18
N LYS A 164 17.41 -4.18 -1.47
CA LYS A 164 17.18 -2.82 -1.97
C LYS A 164 15.75 -2.34 -1.76
N ARG A 165 14.76 -3.22 -1.96
CA ARG A 165 13.34 -2.88 -1.71
C ARG A 165 13.07 -2.66 -0.23
N ILE A 166 13.64 -3.48 0.63
CA ILE A 166 13.52 -3.36 2.08
C ILE A 166 14.18 -2.07 2.58
N SER A 167 15.37 -1.74 2.09
CA SER A 167 16.09 -0.52 2.53
C SER A 167 15.44 0.80 2.10
N ASN A 168 14.45 0.77 1.20
CA ASN A 168 13.61 1.91 0.84
C ASN A 168 12.35 2.05 1.70
N GLN A 169 12.17 1.18 2.70
CA GLN A 169 11.07 1.25 3.65
C GLN A 169 11.60 1.50 5.06
N PHE A 170 10.78 2.09 5.92
CA PHE A 170 11.10 2.20 7.34
C PHE A 170 11.20 0.80 7.98
N ASP A 171 12.07 0.66 8.96
CA ASP A 171 12.14 -0.53 9.79
C ASP A 171 10.84 -0.73 10.58
N ASP A 172 10.49 -1.98 10.89
CA ASP A 172 9.30 -2.28 11.70
C ASP A 172 9.35 -1.58 13.07
N LYS A 173 10.55 -1.43 13.68
CA LYS A 173 10.74 -0.71 14.94
C LYS A 173 10.32 0.76 14.89
N ASP A 174 10.48 1.40 13.73
CA ASP A 174 10.10 2.82 13.53
C ASP A 174 8.60 2.95 13.20
N LYS A 175 7.98 1.89 12.66
CA LYS A 175 6.54 1.83 12.33
C LYS A 175 5.66 1.47 13.53
N ILE A 176 6.16 0.63 14.43
CA ILE A 176 5.40 0.14 15.60
C ILE A 176 4.78 1.30 16.42
N PRO A 177 5.51 2.35 16.80
CA PRO A 177 4.95 3.44 17.58
C PRO A 177 3.93 4.30 16.85
N LEU A 178 3.85 4.20 15.52
CA LEU A 178 2.94 4.97 14.67
C LEU A 178 1.64 4.23 14.34
N ALA A 179 1.56 2.93 14.65
CA ALA A 179 0.41 2.10 14.34
C ALA A 179 -0.54 1.98 15.54
N ASP A 180 -1.85 1.95 15.29
CA ASP A 180 -2.87 1.70 16.32
C ASP A 180 -2.89 0.22 16.74
N TYR A 181 -2.65 -0.67 15.78
CA TYR A 181 -2.62 -2.11 15.99
C TYR A 181 -1.38 -2.72 15.33
N VAL A 182 -0.73 -3.64 16.03
CA VAL A 182 0.42 -4.39 15.51
C VAL A 182 0.09 -5.87 15.51
N VAL A 183 0.16 -6.49 14.34
CA VAL A 183 -0.13 -7.91 14.14
C VAL A 183 1.13 -8.63 13.69
N ASP A 184 1.55 -9.64 14.44
CA ASP A 184 2.71 -10.47 14.13
C ASP A 184 2.30 -11.64 13.22
N ASN A 185 2.68 -11.57 11.94
CA ASN A 185 2.34 -12.58 10.94
C ASN A 185 3.42 -13.66 10.82
N LYS A 186 3.66 -14.39 11.91
CA LYS A 186 4.47 -15.62 11.91
C LYS A 186 3.66 -16.82 11.50
N LEU A 187 2.52 -17.03 12.17
CA LEU A 187 1.60 -18.13 11.93
C LEU A 187 0.26 -17.55 11.51
N TRP A 188 -0.19 -17.90 10.32
CA TRP A 188 -1.37 -17.30 9.71
C TRP A 188 -2.65 -17.49 10.52
N GLU A 189 -2.80 -18.61 11.18
CA GLU A 189 -3.98 -18.90 12.03
C GLU A 189 -4.11 -17.89 13.17
N TYR A 190 -3.02 -17.57 13.86
CA TYR A 190 -3.02 -16.55 14.90
C TYR A 190 -3.21 -15.14 14.33
N THR A 191 -2.63 -14.88 13.16
CA THR A 191 -2.82 -13.61 12.45
C THR A 191 -4.30 -13.38 12.14
N LEU A 192 -5.02 -14.42 11.68
CA LEU A 192 -6.46 -14.35 11.42
C LEU A 192 -7.27 -14.00 12.67
N LEU A 193 -6.97 -14.65 13.79
CA LEU A 193 -7.65 -14.39 15.07
C LEU A 193 -7.44 -12.95 15.54
N GLU A 194 -6.21 -12.44 15.40
CA GLU A 194 -5.91 -11.04 15.76
C GLU A 194 -6.61 -10.04 14.81
N LEU A 195 -6.61 -10.30 13.51
CA LEU A 195 -7.32 -9.46 12.53
C LEU A 195 -8.82 -9.44 12.80
N GLU A 196 -9.42 -10.57 13.16
CA GLU A 196 -10.84 -10.65 13.54
C GLU A 196 -11.14 -9.82 14.78
N LYS A 197 -10.33 -9.96 15.84
CA LYS A 197 -10.48 -9.19 17.08
C LYS A 197 -10.36 -7.68 16.82
N ILE A 198 -9.38 -7.29 15.99
CA ILE A 198 -9.18 -5.88 15.63
C ILE A 198 -10.39 -5.37 14.83
N TYR A 199 -10.88 -6.14 13.88
CA TYR A 199 -12.05 -5.78 13.09
C TYR A 199 -13.29 -5.54 13.96
N LEU A 200 -13.56 -6.42 14.93
CA LEU A 200 -14.67 -6.26 15.87
C LEU A 200 -14.50 -4.98 16.70
N LYS A 201 -13.30 -4.72 17.23
CA LYS A 201 -13.01 -3.46 17.95
C LYS A 201 -13.26 -2.23 17.10
N ILE A 202 -12.80 -2.24 15.82
CA ILE A 202 -12.99 -1.11 14.89
C ILE A 202 -14.47 -0.89 14.59
N LYS A 203 -15.22 -1.97 14.49
CA LYS A 203 -16.67 -1.90 14.24
C LYS A 203 -17.43 -1.27 15.40
N ASP A 204 -16.97 -1.51 16.63
CA ASP A 204 -17.57 -0.99 17.87
C ASP A 204 -17.06 0.42 18.24
N LEU A 205 -16.14 1.00 17.49
CA LEU A 205 -15.75 2.40 17.65
C LEU A 205 -16.88 3.29 17.13
N ASP A 206 -17.33 4.25 17.94
CA ASP A 206 -18.31 5.29 17.58
C ASP A 206 -17.75 6.35 16.63
#